data_0f0324cefd1dc5d6c72c40d9132b0d70
#
_entry.id   0f0324cefd1dc5d6c72c40d9132b0d70
#
_cell.length_a   1.000
_cell.length_b   1.000
_cell.length_c   1.000
_cell.angle_alpha   90.00
_cell.angle_beta   90.00
_cell.angle_gamma   90.00
#
_symmetry.space_group_name_H-M   'P 1'
#
loop_
_entity.id
_entity.type
_entity.pdbx_description
1 polymer ?
#
loop_
_entity_poly.entity_id
_entity_poly.type
_entity_poly.pdbx_seq_one_letter_code
_entity_poly.pdbx_strand_id
1 'polypeptide(L)'
;MLDVACYCTQSRRIARALTDAYDQALAPSGLKVTQFSLLRMVARLGSPTISALAEATGLDRSTLGRNLKVLQKDGWAALSAGDDERTRVVSLTKAGSLAVQRAVPLWDGAQAEIRSKLPSALLKALASAPTLLDA
;
A
#
# COMPACT_ATOMS: atom_id res chain seq x y z
N MET A 1 17.07 27.14 0.27
CA MET A 1 16.39 26.55 1.43
C MET A 1 14.92 26.35 1.10
N LEU A 2 14.37 25.22 1.50
CA LEU A 2 12.96 24.93 1.25
C LEU A 2 12.07 25.69 2.21
N ASP A 3 10.94 26.13 1.68
CA ASP A 3 9.92 26.74 2.52
C ASP A 3 9.35 25.67 3.46
N VAL A 4 9.63 25.80 4.73
CA VAL A 4 9.19 24.84 5.76
C VAL A 4 7.78 25.12 6.25
N ALA A 5 7.14 26.17 5.74
CA ALA A 5 5.81 26.56 6.19
C ALA A 5 4.69 25.68 5.61
N CYS A 6 4.91 25.02 4.46
CA CYS A 6 3.89 24.19 3.83
C CYS A 6 4.00 22.73 4.29
N TYR A 7 3.13 22.34 5.20
CA TYR A 7 3.10 20.97 5.72
C TYR A 7 2.73 19.93 4.65
N CYS A 8 1.91 20.30 3.68
CA CYS A 8 1.56 19.42 2.57
C CYS A 8 2.81 19.10 1.73
N THR A 9 3.63 20.10 1.40
CA THR A 9 4.88 19.89 0.67
C THR A 9 5.84 19.00 1.46
N GLN A 10 5.96 19.23 2.76
CA GLN A 10 6.84 18.43 3.62
C GLN A 10 6.36 17.00 3.74
N SER A 11 5.05 16.77 3.90
CA SER A 11 4.52 15.41 3.99
C SER A 11 4.68 14.64 2.68
N ARG A 12 4.57 15.29 1.53
CA ARG A 12 4.84 14.63 0.23
C ARG A 12 6.31 14.23 0.09
N ARG A 13 7.22 15.04 0.60
CA ARG A 13 8.65 14.70 0.60
C ARG A 13 8.93 13.50 1.48
N ILE A 14 8.34 13.46 2.67
CA ILE A 14 8.45 12.29 3.57
C ILE A 14 7.87 11.05 2.90
N ALA A 15 6.68 11.16 2.32
CA ALA A 15 6.03 10.04 1.65
C ALA A 15 6.90 9.50 0.51
N ARG A 16 7.51 10.38 -0.28
CA ARG A 16 8.40 9.96 -1.37
C ARG A 16 9.65 9.25 -0.83
N ALA A 17 10.27 9.80 0.20
CA ALA A 17 11.46 9.21 0.80
C ALA A 17 11.17 7.82 1.38
N LEU A 18 10.03 7.66 2.06
CA LEU A 18 9.60 6.38 2.60
C LEU A 18 9.29 5.39 1.47
N THR A 19 8.58 5.83 0.43
CA THR A 19 8.27 4.99 -0.73
C THR A 19 9.55 4.46 -1.37
N ASP A 20 10.53 5.33 -1.60
CA ASP A 20 11.82 4.93 -2.18
C ASP A 20 12.54 3.90 -1.29
N ALA A 21 12.55 4.12 0.01
CA ALA A 21 13.19 3.20 0.96
C ALA A 21 12.54 1.82 0.92
N TYR A 22 11.21 1.76 0.96
CA TYR A 22 10.50 0.49 0.86
C TYR A 22 10.67 -0.18 -0.49
N ASP A 23 10.59 0.57 -1.58
CA ASP A 23 10.74 0.01 -2.93
C ASP A 23 12.12 -0.61 -3.13
N GLN A 24 13.18 0.04 -2.61
CA GLN A 24 14.52 -0.52 -2.65
C GLN A 24 14.61 -1.82 -1.85
N ALA A 25 14.03 -1.85 -0.65
CA ALA A 25 14.06 -3.03 0.19
C ALA A 25 13.27 -4.19 -0.43
N LEU A 26 12.13 -3.90 -1.06
CA LEU A 26 11.24 -4.91 -1.64
C LEU A 26 11.66 -5.37 -3.03
N ALA A 27 12.64 -4.72 -3.66
CA ALA A 27 13.03 -5.02 -5.04
C ALA A 27 13.24 -6.52 -5.33
N PRO A 28 13.88 -7.33 -4.46
CA PRO A 28 14.04 -8.76 -4.73
C PRO A 28 12.72 -9.54 -4.83
N SER A 29 11.63 -9.03 -4.25
CA SER A 29 10.32 -9.67 -4.33
C SER A 29 9.60 -9.41 -5.66
N GLY A 30 10.05 -8.43 -6.42
CA GLY A 30 9.37 -7.95 -7.64
C GLY A 30 8.25 -6.97 -7.37
N LEU A 31 7.94 -6.67 -6.12
CA LEU A 31 6.85 -5.77 -5.72
C LEU A 31 7.36 -4.39 -5.33
N LYS A 32 6.58 -3.38 -5.64
CA LYS A 32 6.69 -2.05 -5.03
C LYS A 32 5.83 -2.01 -3.76
N VAL A 33 6.14 -1.09 -2.86
CA VAL A 33 5.44 -1.01 -1.56
C VAL A 33 3.95 -0.80 -1.72
N THR A 34 3.52 -0.01 -2.69
CA THR A 34 2.08 0.20 -2.94
C THR A 34 1.39 -1.07 -3.39
N GLN A 35 2.06 -1.89 -4.21
CA GLN A 35 1.57 -3.20 -4.64
C GLN A 35 1.52 -4.18 -3.46
N PHE A 36 2.58 -4.24 -2.70
CA PHE A 36 2.66 -5.09 -1.50
C PHE A 36 1.54 -4.77 -0.51
N SER A 37 1.34 -3.49 -0.21
CA SER A 37 0.30 -3.05 0.72
C SER A 37 -1.10 -3.44 0.24
N LEU A 38 -1.37 -3.27 -1.05
CA LEU A 38 -2.67 -3.59 -1.61
C LEU A 38 -2.91 -5.10 -1.62
N LEU A 39 -1.94 -5.89 -2.04
CA LEU A 39 -2.04 -7.36 -2.04
C LEU A 39 -2.22 -7.88 -0.62
N ARG A 40 -1.49 -7.31 0.34
CA ARG A 40 -1.62 -7.69 1.75
C ARG A 40 -3.02 -7.41 2.30
N MET A 41 -3.60 -6.27 1.91
CA MET A 41 -4.97 -5.92 2.30
C MET A 41 -5.98 -6.90 1.70
N VAL A 42 -5.81 -7.28 0.44
CA VAL A 42 -6.65 -8.30 -0.21
C VAL A 42 -6.60 -9.62 0.56
N ALA A 43 -5.40 -10.06 0.92
CA ALA A 43 -5.23 -11.29 1.70
C ALA A 43 -5.90 -11.20 3.08
N ARG A 44 -5.72 -10.07 3.74
CA ARG A 44 -6.25 -9.84 5.09
C ARG A 44 -7.79 -9.81 5.10
N LEU A 45 -8.39 -9.22 4.08
CA LEU A 45 -9.85 -9.11 3.98
C LEU A 45 -10.50 -10.40 3.43
N GLY A 46 -9.72 -11.35 2.95
CA GLY A 46 -10.26 -12.63 2.48
C GLY A 46 -11.01 -12.51 1.16
N SER A 47 -10.34 -12.04 0.12
CA SER A 47 -10.90 -11.85 -1.22
C SER A 47 -12.09 -10.87 -1.21
N PRO A 48 -11.83 -9.59 -0.93
CA PRO A 48 -12.88 -8.59 -0.80
C PRO A 48 -13.49 -8.19 -2.15
N THR A 49 -14.67 -7.57 -2.08
CA THR A 49 -15.20 -6.82 -3.22
C THR A 49 -14.36 -5.55 -3.45
N ILE A 50 -14.46 -4.98 -4.65
CA ILE A 50 -13.79 -3.71 -4.95
C ILE A 50 -14.27 -2.61 -3.99
N SER A 51 -15.57 -2.57 -3.68
CA SER A 51 -16.13 -1.60 -2.72
C SER A 51 -15.51 -1.74 -1.33
N ALA A 52 -15.41 -2.97 -0.82
CA ALA A 52 -14.81 -3.21 0.49
C ALA A 52 -13.33 -2.83 0.50
N LEU A 53 -12.63 -3.12 -0.58
CA LEU A 53 -11.21 -2.79 -0.72
C LEU A 53 -10.99 -1.27 -0.80
N ALA A 54 -11.84 -0.54 -1.53
CA ALA A 54 -11.79 0.91 -1.60
C ALA A 54 -12.01 1.54 -0.21
N GLU A 55 -12.99 1.05 0.53
CA GLU A 55 -13.26 1.51 1.89
C GLU A 55 -12.08 1.25 2.83
N ALA A 56 -11.52 0.04 2.78
CA ALA A 56 -10.41 -0.34 3.66
C ALA A 56 -9.12 0.42 3.35
N THR A 57 -8.86 0.74 2.09
CA THR A 57 -7.63 1.43 1.67
C THR A 57 -7.75 2.94 1.69
N GLY A 58 -8.97 3.48 1.66
CA GLY A 58 -9.19 4.92 1.53
C GLY A 58 -8.88 5.46 0.13
N LEU A 59 -8.58 4.59 -0.83
CA LEU A 59 -8.32 5.00 -2.21
C LEU A 59 -9.65 5.28 -2.94
N ASP A 60 -9.63 6.28 -3.83
CA ASP A 60 -10.75 6.47 -4.72
C ASP A 60 -10.83 5.32 -5.75
N ARG A 61 -12.02 5.13 -6.34
CA ARG A 61 -12.26 4.01 -7.25
C ARG A 61 -11.39 4.04 -8.49
N SER A 62 -11.09 5.23 -9.00
CA SER A 62 -10.25 5.36 -10.20
C SER A 62 -8.82 4.91 -9.92
N THR A 63 -8.26 5.37 -8.81
CA THR A 63 -6.90 4.98 -8.39
C THR A 63 -6.84 3.48 -8.10
N LEU A 64 -7.80 2.97 -7.34
CA LEU A 64 -7.87 1.54 -7.03
C LEU A 64 -8.00 0.71 -8.31
N GLY A 65 -8.88 1.12 -9.22
CA GLY A 65 -9.09 0.42 -10.49
C GLY A 65 -7.81 0.34 -11.31
N ARG A 66 -7.06 1.43 -11.40
CA ARG A 66 -5.78 1.45 -12.12
C ARG A 66 -4.76 0.53 -11.45
N ASN A 67 -4.67 0.58 -10.13
CA ASN A 67 -3.74 -0.27 -9.38
C ASN A 67 -4.08 -1.76 -9.54
N LEU A 68 -5.37 -2.10 -9.49
CA LEU A 68 -5.82 -3.49 -9.68
C LEU A 68 -5.54 -4.00 -11.10
N LYS A 69 -5.68 -3.15 -12.12
CA LYS A 69 -5.35 -3.53 -13.50
C LYS A 69 -3.88 -3.88 -13.64
N VAL A 70 -3.00 -3.11 -13.00
CA VAL A 70 -1.56 -3.39 -13.02
C VAL A 70 -1.28 -4.71 -12.31
N LEU A 71 -1.85 -4.95 -11.15
CA LEU A 71 -1.68 -6.20 -10.41
C LEU A 71 -2.19 -7.40 -11.20
N GLN A 72 -3.31 -7.25 -11.89
CA GLN A 72 -3.87 -8.29 -12.73
C GLN A 72 -2.97 -8.57 -13.93
N LYS A 73 -2.50 -7.52 -14.60
CA LYS A 73 -1.59 -7.64 -15.75
C LYS A 73 -0.29 -8.34 -15.37
N ASP A 74 0.25 -8.02 -14.20
CA ASP A 74 1.49 -8.61 -13.70
C ASP A 74 1.30 -10.02 -13.13
N GLY A 75 0.05 -10.49 -13.08
CA GLY A 75 -0.26 -11.84 -12.60
C GLY A 75 -0.32 -12.01 -11.09
N TRP A 76 -0.37 -10.91 -10.33
CA TRP A 76 -0.40 -10.95 -8.87
C TRP A 76 -1.81 -11.10 -8.29
N ALA A 77 -2.81 -10.60 -9.00
CA ALA A 77 -4.20 -10.61 -8.55
C ALA A 77 -5.14 -11.07 -9.67
N ALA A 78 -6.30 -11.55 -9.28
CA ALA A 78 -7.37 -11.94 -10.19
C ALA A 78 -8.68 -11.26 -9.75
N LEU A 79 -9.51 -10.91 -10.75
CA LEU A 79 -10.82 -10.36 -10.51
C LEU A 79 -11.87 -11.35 -10.98
N SER A 80 -12.81 -11.68 -10.09
CA SER A 80 -13.96 -12.52 -10.42
C SER A 80 -15.13 -11.65 -10.82
N ALA A 81 -15.96 -12.14 -11.73
CA ALA A 81 -17.16 -11.44 -12.16
C ALA A 81 -18.14 -11.28 -10.99
N GLY A 82 -18.69 -10.09 -10.85
CA GLY A 82 -19.84 -9.81 -10.00
C GLY A 82 -20.98 -9.30 -10.84
N ASP A 83 -22.07 -8.85 -10.21
CA ASP A 83 -23.21 -8.30 -10.92
C ASP A 83 -22.87 -6.96 -11.59
N ASP A 84 -21.96 -6.20 -10.96
CA ASP A 84 -21.42 -4.96 -11.51
C ASP A 84 -19.98 -4.77 -11.04
N GLU A 85 -19.36 -3.64 -11.42
CA GLU A 85 -17.98 -3.32 -11.03
C GLU A 85 -17.77 -3.34 -9.51
N ARG A 86 -18.78 -2.93 -8.74
CA ARG A 86 -18.69 -2.82 -7.28
C ARG A 86 -18.63 -4.18 -6.59
N THR A 87 -19.28 -5.17 -7.18
CA THR A 87 -19.40 -6.52 -6.60
C THR A 87 -18.34 -7.46 -7.10
N ARG A 88 -17.46 -7.01 -8.02
CA ARG A 88 -16.32 -7.83 -8.44
C ARG A 88 -15.43 -8.13 -7.25
N VAL A 89 -14.96 -9.36 -7.18
CA VAL A 89 -14.13 -9.86 -6.09
C VAL A 89 -12.68 -9.87 -6.52
N VAL A 90 -11.81 -9.37 -5.64
CA VAL A 90 -10.37 -9.35 -5.85
C VAL A 90 -9.75 -10.47 -5.02
N SER A 91 -8.92 -11.29 -5.63
CA SER A 91 -8.19 -12.36 -4.94
C SER A 91 -6.74 -12.36 -5.36
N LEU A 92 -5.87 -12.93 -4.52
CA LEU A 92 -4.48 -13.15 -4.90
C LEU A 92 -4.39 -14.40 -5.79
N THR A 93 -3.53 -14.34 -6.79
CA THR A 93 -3.10 -15.54 -7.50
C THR A 93 -2.07 -16.28 -6.64
N LYS A 94 -1.74 -17.50 -7.03
CA LYS A 94 -0.64 -18.24 -6.38
C LYS A 94 0.66 -17.45 -6.45
N ALA A 95 0.95 -16.85 -7.60
CA ALA A 95 2.14 -16.00 -7.78
C ALA A 95 2.10 -14.78 -6.87
N GLY A 96 0.94 -14.14 -6.72
CA GLY A 96 0.75 -13.01 -5.81
C GLY A 96 0.99 -13.39 -4.35
N SER A 97 0.45 -14.51 -3.91
CA SER A 97 0.67 -15.02 -2.55
C SER A 97 2.15 -15.29 -2.27
N LEU A 98 2.85 -15.91 -3.23
CA LEU A 98 4.28 -16.19 -3.09
C LEU A 98 5.11 -14.90 -3.06
N ALA A 99 4.74 -13.92 -3.89
CA ALA A 99 5.43 -12.62 -3.90
C ALA A 99 5.26 -11.90 -2.56
N VAL A 100 4.06 -11.90 -1.99
CA VAL A 100 3.82 -11.32 -0.67
C VAL A 100 4.64 -12.04 0.40
N GLN A 101 4.67 -13.37 0.40
CA GLN A 101 5.46 -14.14 1.35
C GLN A 101 6.95 -13.78 1.28
N ARG A 102 7.48 -13.61 0.08
CA ARG A 102 8.88 -13.19 -0.12
C ARG A 102 9.12 -11.76 0.33
N ALA A 103 8.12 -10.91 0.15
CA ALA A 103 8.24 -9.49 0.50
C ALA A 103 8.19 -9.23 2.01
N VAL A 104 7.47 -10.06 2.79
CA VAL A 104 7.29 -9.83 4.23
C VAL A 104 8.61 -9.65 4.99
N PRO A 105 9.60 -10.55 4.89
CA PRO A 105 10.87 -10.34 5.62
C PRO A 105 11.64 -9.11 5.13
N LEU A 106 11.53 -8.78 3.84
CA LEU A 106 12.15 -7.57 3.30
C LEU A 106 11.48 -6.31 3.85
N TRP A 107 10.16 -6.33 3.93
CA TRP A 107 9.36 -5.27 4.53
C TRP A 107 9.68 -5.12 6.02
N ASP A 108 9.78 -6.21 6.77
CA ASP A 108 10.16 -6.19 8.19
C ASP A 108 11.52 -5.52 8.38
N GLY A 109 12.47 -5.82 7.50
CA GLY A 109 13.80 -5.19 7.52
C GLY A 109 13.74 -3.68 7.29
N ALA A 110 12.94 -3.25 6.31
CA ALA A 110 12.72 -1.83 6.03
C ALA A 110 12.05 -1.12 7.22
N GLN A 111 11.06 -1.77 7.84
CA GLN A 111 10.39 -1.23 9.03
C GLN A 111 11.40 -0.99 10.17
N ALA A 112 12.26 -1.97 10.42
CA ALA A 112 13.28 -1.86 11.47
C ALA A 112 14.26 -0.73 11.19
N GLU A 113 14.70 -0.59 9.94
CA GLU A 113 15.62 0.46 9.53
C GLU A 113 15.00 1.84 9.70
N ILE A 114 13.75 2.01 9.26
CA ILE A 114 13.02 3.27 9.39
C ILE A 114 12.87 3.63 10.87
N ARG A 115 12.50 2.66 11.72
CA ARG A 115 12.39 2.89 13.17
C ARG A 115 13.72 3.35 13.78
N SER A 116 14.82 2.86 13.26
CA SER A 116 16.15 3.25 13.76
C SER A 116 16.56 4.66 13.35
N LYS A 117 16.01 5.18 12.25
CA LYS A 117 16.39 6.46 11.66
C LYS A 117 15.45 7.61 12.01
N LEU A 118 14.17 7.33 12.26
CA LEU A 118 13.17 8.35 12.50
C LEU A 118 12.71 8.37 13.96
N PRO A 119 12.42 9.55 14.51
CA PRO A 119 11.91 9.66 15.87
C PRO A 119 10.59 8.91 16.04
N SER A 120 10.43 8.23 17.18
CA SER A 120 9.19 7.50 17.48
C SER A 120 7.96 8.42 17.49
N ALA A 121 8.13 9.67 17.91
CA ALA A 121 7.06 10.67 17.90
C ALA A 121 6.53 10.92 16.48
N LEU A 122 7.43 11.00 15.48
CA LEU A 122 7.04 11.16 14.09
C LEU A 122 6.29 9.93 13.59
N LEU A 123 6.79 8.73 13.88
CA LEU A 123 6.14 7.49 13.43
C LEU A 123 4.74 7.33 14.00
N LYS A 124 4.55 7.67 15.28
CA LYS A 124 3.23 7.69 15.91
C LYS A 124 2.31 8.72 15.28
N ALA A 125 2.84 9.92 14.99
CA ALA A 125 2.08 11.00 14.37
C ALA A 125 1.61 10.62 12.96
N LEU A 126 2.41 9.91 12.18
CA LEU A 126 2.02 9.45 10.85
C LEU A 126 0.78 8.56 10.89
N ALA A 127 0.65 7.72 11.92
CA ALA A 127 -0.51 6.86 12.08
C ALA A 127 -1.78 7.63 12.48
N SER A 128 -1.65 8.65 13.31
CA SER A 128 -2.80 9.36 13.90
C SER A 128 -3.21 10.63 13.16
N ALA A 129 -2.29 11.26 12.42
CA ALA A 129 -2.54 12.56 11.80
C ALA A 129 -3.76 12.60 10.87
N PRO A 130 -4.00 11.60 10.00
CA PRO A 130 -5.18 11.64 9.13
C PRO A 130 -6.49 11.75 9.92
N THR A 131 -6.64 10.97 10.98
CA THR A 131 -7.83 11.00 11.82
C THR A 131 -8.01 12.36 12.50
N LEU A 132 -6.92 12.98 12.96
CA LEU A 132 -6.98 14.30 13.57
C LEU A 132 -7.42 15.38 12.59
N LEU A 133 -7.04 15.26 11.32
CA LEU A 133 -7.42 16.23 10.30
C LEU A 133 -8.86 16.06 9.84
N ASP A 134 -9.39 14.85 9.92
CA ASP A 134 -10.76 14.51 9.50
C ASP A 134 -11.79 14.79 10.60
N ALA A 135 -11.34 15.09 11.79
CA ALA A 135 -12.21 15.36 12.95
C ALA A 135 -12.92 16.72 12.88
#